data_665f04414754bae759020ddb380c8a9f
#
_entry.id   665f04414754bae759020ddb380c8a9f
#
_cell.length_a   1.000
_cell.length_b   1.000
_cell.length_c   1.000
_cell.angle_alpha   90.00
_cell.angle_beta   90.00
_cell.angle_gamma   90.00
#
_symmetry.space_group_name_H-M   'P 1'
#
loop_
_entity.id
_entity.type
_entity.pdbx_description
1 polymer ?
#
loop_
_entity_poly.entity_id
_entity_poly.type
_entity_poly.pdbx_seq_one_letter_code
_entity_poly.pdbx_strand_id
1 'polypeptide(L)'
;RSYRAATGIDMSQKLDYVLGYLNFIDWNRLPGNREFGFGDSYHYDCLLPEKEINYHLREIATLYGSSPNVQRLLGLFNKKNYTERLPFMPFLQKYPQGTPGASSPGKGAMYFDGTGEVIMRSGTGVDDTYALFVSGGKTSYHKHFDNNHFTIYKKGYRALDTGTRPEPGWHLSHYYARTVAHNCVTIRMPNEKMPEYWGGGASTENKFEPIPNDGGQNNILGSVLKEKRITDDYVYLVSDATKSYNSQKASLVVREFIYFYPDLFVVFDRVTATDKNYPKTWLIHTINEPVMKGSREFSETSDGGKMICRTLFPANATLTKIGGSGKDFWSDGRNWPLPKLTPQDYGYNMNLPPANHPQLGHWRIEVSPQTASKEDLFMHIIQVGDTALSDLPRTETFENTAQIGVRFTYQGKRYILTFDKTKSYGCQIEKK
;
A
#
# COMPACT_ATOMS: atom_id res chain seq x y z
N ARG A 1 18.13 6.88 -28.13
CA ARG A 1 18.51 7.62 -29.33
C ARG A 1 20.04 7.61 -29.55
N SER A 2 20.83 8.05 -28.58
CA SER A 2 22.31 8.08 -28.71
C SER A 2 22.89 6.70 -29.06
N TYR A 3 22.41 5.62 -28.45
CA TYR A 3 22.84 4.26 -28.77
C TYR A 3 22.52 3.87 -30.21
N ARG A 4 21.29 4.19 -30.69
CA ARG A 4 20.92 3.96 -32.09
C ARG A 4 21.75 4.78 -33.06
N ALA A 5 22.05 6.04 -32.75
CA ALA A 5 22.90 6.87 -33.56
C ALA A 5 24.35 6.33 -33.65
N ALA A 6 24.86 5.76 -32.55
CA ALA A 6 26.21 5.22 -32.48
C ALA A 6 26.35 3.82 -33.09
N THR A 7 25.33 2.97 -33.00
CA THR A 7 25.41 1.54 -33.34
C THR A 7 24.50 1.11 -34.48
N GLY A 8 23.54 1.95 -34.87
CA GLY A 8 22.47 1.59 -35.80
C GLY A 8 21.37 0.69 -35.18
N ILE A 9 21.55 0.23 -33.93
CA ILE A 9 20.64 -0.70 -33.28
C ILE A 9 19.49 0.07 -32.57
N ASP A 10 18.27 -0.24 -32.91
CA ASP A 10 17.08 0.29 -32.22
C ASP A 10 16.74 -0.56 -31.00
N MET A 11 17.17 -0.10 -29.82
CA MET A 11 16.88 -0.78 -28.55
C MET A 11 15.42 -0.64 -28.12
N SER A 12 14.64 0.30 -28.69
CA SER A 12 13.24 0.46 -28.35
C SER A 12 12.40 -0.79 -28.67
N GLN A 13 12.83 -1.56 -29.67
CA GLN A 13 12.22 -2.83 -30.04
C GLN A 13 12.60 -4.02 -29.14
N LYS A 14 13.56 -3.81 -28.23
CA LYS A 14 14.15 -4.86 -27.37
C LYS A 14 13.95 -4.60 -25.88
N LEU A 15 13.45 -3.44 -25.50
CA LEU A 15 13.34 -3.01 -24.11
C LEU A 15 11.87 -2.83 -23.72
N ASP A 16 11.31 -3.82 -23.03
CA ASP A 16 9.93 -3.81 -22.57
C ASP A 16 9.67 -2.82 -21.42
N TYR A 17 10.72 -2.27 -20.80
CA TYR A 17 10.59 -1.36 -19.66
C TYR A 17 9.79 -0.09 -19.99
N VAL A 18 9.85 0.39 -21.23
CA VAL A 18 9.10 1.58 -21.66
C VAL A 18 7.60 1.32 -21.61
N LEU A 19 7.17 0.14 -22.08
CA LEU A 19 5.76 -0.27 -21.99
C LEU A 19 5.36 -0.54 -20.53
N GLY A 20 6.27 -1.10 -19.73
CA GLY A 20 6.10 -1.27 -18.30
C GLY A 20 5.89 0.06 -17.58
N TYR A 21 6.70 1.08 -17.90
CA TYR A 21 6.54 2.45 -17.37
C TYR A 21 5.17 3.07 -17.72
N LEU A 22 4.73 2.93 -18.97
CA LEU A 22 3.42 3.44 -19.39
C LEU A 22 2.27 2.75 -18.62
N ASN A 23 2.35 1.45 -18.44
CA ASN A 23 1.39 0.70 -17.66
C ASN A 23 1.42 1.13 -16.19
N PHE A 24 2.62 1.34 -15.62
CA PHE A 24 2.76 1.79 -14.24
C PHE A 24 2.07 3.13 -14.01
N ILE A 25 2.34 4.14 -14.85
CA ILE A 25 1.67 5.45 -14.76
C ILE A 25 0.16 5.31 -14.86
N ASP A 26 -0.35 4.50 -15.79
CA ASP A 26 -1.79 4.34 -15.98
C ASP A 26 -2.47 3.67 -14.79
N TRP A 27 -1.86 2.63 -14.25
CA TRP A 27 -2.42 1.88 -13.12
C TRP A 27 -2.25 2.61 -11.78
N ASN A 28 -1.14 3.31 -11.58
CA ASN A 28 -0.86 4.04 -10.33
C ASN A 28 -1.66 5.37 -10.24
N ARG A 29 -2.28 5.81 -11.34
CA ARG A 29 -3.04 7.04 -11.35
C ARG A 29 -4.39 6.89 -10.64
N LEU A 30 -4.56 7.64 -9.56
CA LEU A 30 -5.80 7.81 -8.81
C LEU A 30 -6.56 9.06 -9.28
N PRO A 31 -7.87 9.19 -8.92
CA PRO A 31 -8.63 10.42 -9.17
C PRO A 31 -7.93 11.68 -8.65
N GLY A 32 -8.04 12.79 -9.41
CA GLY A 32 -7.38 14.03 -9.07
C GLY A 32 -5.88 14.05 -9.38
N ASN A 33 -5.40 13.14 -10.25
CA ASN A 33 -3.98 12.95 -10.58
C ASN A 33 -3.11 12.67 -9.35
N ARG A 34 -3.65 11.93 -8.41
CA ARG A 34 -2.92 11.35 -7.27
C ARG A 34 -2.31 10.01 -7.67
N GLU A 35 -1.41 9.52 -6.84
CA GLU A 35 -0.86 8.18 -6.89
C GLU A 35 -0.86 7.54 -5.50
N PHE A 36 -0.63 6.23 -5.43
CA PHE A 36 -0.38 5.59 -4.15
C PHE A 36 0.97 6.05 -3.58
N GLY A 37 1.00 6.38 -2.28
CA GLY A 37 2.24 6.46 -1.52
C GLY A 37 2.88 5.08 -1.44
N PHE A 38 4.16 4.99 -1.80
CA PHE A 38 4.92 3.75 -1.75
C PHE A 38 6.38 4.06 -1.44
N GLY A 39 6.94 3.36 -0.44
CA GLY A 39 8.32 3.56 -0.03
C GLY A 39 8.58 5.01 0.39
N ASP A 40 9.74 5.53 0.05
CA ASP A 40 10.15 6.89 0.38
C ASP A 40 9.41 7.98 -0.44
N SER A 41 8.09 7.87 -0.59
CA SER A 41 7.32 8.94 -1.20
C SER A 41 7.45 10.22 -0.37
N TYR A 42 7.82 11.33 -1.04
CA TYR A 42 7.91 12.64 -0.38
C TYR A 42 6.55 13.33 -0.29
N HIS A 43 5.58 12.85 -1.05
CA HIS A 43 4.32 13.53 -1.23
C HIS A 43 3.27 12.98 -0.27
N TYR A 44 3.04 13.68 0.81
CA TYR A 44 1.94 13.38 1.73
C TYR A 44 0.56 13.40 1.07
N ASP A 45 0.40 14.12 -0.03
CA ASP A 45 -0.81 14.14 -0.87
C ASP A 45 -0.65 13.27 -2.13
N CYS A 46 0.52 12.68 -2.32
CA CYS A 46 0.85 11.76 -3.41
C CYS A 46 0.37 12.24 -4.78
N LEU A 47 0.71 13.47 -5.15
CA LEU A 47 0.39 14.01 -6.47
C LEU A 47 1.36 13.51 -7.53
N LEU A 48 0.83 13.03 -8.64
CA LEU A 48 1.65 12.67 -9.80
C LEU A 48 2.41 13.88 -10.34
N PRO A 49 3.69 13.74 -10.67
CA PRO A 49 4.50 14.80 -11.30
C PRO A 49 4.10 14.97 -12.77
N GLU A 50 2.94 15.58 -13.02
CA GLU A 50 2.32 15.69 -14.35
C GLU A 50 3.24 16.29 -15.42
N LYS A 51 4.04 17.28 -15.05
CA LYS A 51 4.97 17.95 -15.97
C LYS A 51 6.06 16.99 -16.47
N GLU A 52 6.68 16.30 -15.54
CA GLU A 52 7.74 15.33 -15.83
C GLU A 52 7.19 14.15 -16.63
N ILE A 53 6.01 13.63 -16.24
CA ILE A 53 5.31 12.58 -16.99
C ILE A 53 5.01 13.04 -18.41
N ASN A 54 4.50 14.26 -18.60
CA ASN A 54 4.22 14.80 -19.93
C ASN A 54 5.49 14.85 -20.81
N TYR A 55 6.62 15.27 -20.24
CA TYR A 55 7.89 15.31 -20.97
C TYR A 55 8.35 13.90 -21.37
N HIS A 56 8.30 12.94 -20.45
CA HIS A 56 8.66 11.56 -20.75
C HIS A 56 7.73 10.95 -21.82
N LEU A 57 6.43 11.20 -21.74
CA LEU A 57 5.47 10.72 -22.74
C LEU A 57 5.75 11.30 -24.13
N ARG A 58 6.12 12.57 -24.24
CA ARG A 58 6.53 13.20 -25.51
C ARG A 58 7.78 12.54 -26.07
N GLU A 59 8.78 12.24 -25.22
CA GLU A 59 9.97 11.53 -25.64
C GLU A 59 9.63 10.13 -26.14
N ILE A 60 8.81 9.38 -25.38
CA ILE A 60 8.35 8.05 -25.75
C ILE A 60 7.55 8.08 -27.06
N ALA A 61 6.71 9.09 -27.27
CA ALA A 61 5.93 9.27 -28.49
C ALA A 61 6.80 9.42 -29.76
N THR A 62 8.06 9.81 -29.61
CA THR A 62 8.99 9.85 -30.77
C THR A 62 9.34 8.47 -31.31
N LEU A 63 9.21 7.45 -30.48
CA LEU A 63 9.54 6.06 -30.82
C LEU A 63 8.26 5.22 -31.00
N TYR A 64 7.22 5.53 -30.23
CA TYR A 64 5.99 4.75 -30.13
C TYR A 64 4.73 5.60 -30.40
N GLY A 65 4.86 6.67 -31.21
CA GLY A 65 3.75 7.61 -31.44
C GLY A 65 2.48 7.01 -32.00
N SER A 66 2.55 5.86 -32.70
CA SER A 66 1.40 5.12 -33.18
C SER A 66 0.73 4.24 -32.10
N SER A 67 1.33 4.10 -30.93
CA SER A 67 0.74 3.31 -29.83
C SER A 67 -0.50 3.99 -29.26
N PRO A 68 -1.67 3.32 -29.23
CA PRO A 68 -2.89 3.86 -28.64
C PRO A 68 -2.70 4.26 -27.17
N ASN A 69 -1.90 3.51 -26.42
CA ASN A 69 -1.58 3.79 -25.02
C ASN A 69 -0.79 5.10 -24.86
N VAL A 70 0.21 5.34 -25.69
CA VAL A 70 0.99 6.58 -25.69
C VAL A 70 0.08 7.77 -26.00
N GLN A 71 -0.75 7.65 -27.03
CA GLN A 71 -1.67 8.72 -27.43
C GLN A 71 -2.68 9.03 -26.32
N ARG A 72 -3.24 8.01 -25.70
CA ARG A 72 -4.17 8.18 -24.57
C ARG A 72 -3.53 8.89 -23.38
N LEU A 73 -2.35 8.44 -22.95
CA LEU A 73 -1.63 9.04 -21.82
C LEU A 73 -1.21 10.48 -22.12
N LEU A 74 -0.73 10.77 -23.34
CA LEU A 74 -0.47 12.14 -23.78
C LEU A 74 -1.74 13.01 -23.65
N GLY A 75 -2.90 12.50 -24.07
CA GLY A 75 -4.17 13.21 -23.94
C GLY A 75 -4.55 13.51 -22.48
N LEU A 76 -4.24 12.58 -21.56
CA LEU A 76 -4.51 12.76 -20.12
C LEU A 76 -3.59 13.80 -19.47
N PHE A 77 -2.31 13.79 -19.80
CA PHE A 77 -1.29 14.65 -19.20
C PHE A 77 -0.98 15.93 -19.99
N ASN A 78 -1.67 16.19 -21.08
CA ASN A 78 -1.46 17.38 -21.92
C ASN A 78 -2.43 18.55 -21.61
N LYS A 79 -3.12 18.51 -20.49
CA LYS A 79 -4.15 19.51 -20.12
C LYS A 79 -3.58 20.91 -19.84
N LYS A 80 -2.30 21.02 -19.53
CA LYS A 80 -1.59 22.28 -19.36
C LYS A 80 -0.59 22.42 -20.49
N ASN A 81 -0.58 23.55 -21.20
CA ASN A 81 0.52 23.85 -22.12
C ASN A 81 1.79 24.05 -21.31
N TYR A 82 2.53 22.97 -21.10
CA TYR A 82 3.86 23.05 -20.52
C TYR A 82 4.80 23.68 -21.56
N THR A 83 4.98 24.98 -21.48
CA THR A 83 5.77 25.79 -22.41
C THR A 83 7.26 25.87 -22.03
N GLU A 84 7.60 25.43 -20.83
CA GLU A 84 9.00 25.40 -20.40
C GLU A 84 9.78 24.39 -21.22
N ARG A 85 10.83 24.87 -21.84
CA ARG A 85 11.78 24.05 -22.60
C ARG A 85 12.78 23.42 -21.64
N LEU A 86 12.87 22.10 -21.63
CA LEU A 86 14.06 21.46 -21.08
C LEU A 86 15.24 21.84 -22.02
N PRO A 87 16.36 22.34 -21.48
CA PRO A 87 17.46 22.94 -22.29
C PRO A 87 18.01 22.01 -23.38
N PHE A 88 17.84 20.70 -23.25
CA PHE A 88 18.40 19.69 -24.16
C PHE A 88 17.38 19.00 -25.05
N MET A 89 16.14 19.51 -25.11
CA MET A 89 15.07 18.85 -25.89
C MET A 89 14.39 19.78 -26.89
N PRO A 90 15.11 20.55 -27.72
CA PRO A 90 14.49 21.48 -28.68
C PRO A 90 13.68 20.76 -29.78
N PHE A 91 13.87 19.45 -29.96
CA PHE A 91 13.18 18.61 -30.94
C PHE A 91 11.86 18.02 -30.46
N LEU A 92 11.51 18.14 -29.16
CA LEU A 92 10.23 17.68 -28.64
C LEU A 92 9.03 18.56 -29.07
N GLN A 93 9.26 19.65 -29.77
CA GLN A 93 8.23 20.62 -30.16
C GLN A 93 7.27 20.16 -31.27
N LYS A 94 7.58 19.06 -31.95
CA LYS A 94 6.80 18.59 -33.14
C LYS A 94 5.92 17.36 -32.86
N TYR A 95 5.60 17.06 -31.61
CA TYR A 95 4.85 15.84 -31.31
C TYR A 95 3.35 16.02 -31.45
N PRO A 96 2.70 14.95 -31.93
CA PRO A 96 1.25 15.00 -32.05
C PRO A 96 0.62 15.25 -30.68
N GLN A 97 -0.38 16.09 -30.66
CA GLN A 97 -1.28 16.23 -29.51
C GLN A 97 -1.94 14.87 -29.30
N GLY A 98 -1.96 14.38 -28.08
CA GLY A 98 -2.61 13.10 -27.77
C GLY A 98 -4.08 13.12 -28.16
N THR A 99 -4.60 11.98 -28.57
CA THR A 99 -6.00 11.82 -28.91
C THR A 99 -6.80 11.59 -27.63
N PRO A 100 -7.70 12.50 -27.21
CA PRO A 100 -8.61 12.24 -26.12
C PRO A 100 -9.52 11.06 -26.49
N GLY A 101 -9.71 10.10 -25.62
CA GLY A 101 -10.79 9.13 -25.76
C GLY A 101 -10.46 7.66 -25.91
N ALA A 102 -9.19 7.24 -25.94
CA ALA A 102 -8.89 5.82 -25.75
C ALA A 102 -9.14 5.46 -24.27
N SER A 103 -9.95 4.42 -24.02
CA SER A 103 -10.29 3.98 -22.66
C SER A 103 -9.06 3.42 -21.93
N SER A 104 -8.89 3.80 -20.70
CA SER A 104 -7.99 3.12 -19.77
C SER A 104 -8.41 1.66 -19.60
N PRO A 105 -7.50 0.71 -19.39
CA PRO A 105 -7.89 -0.60 -18.93
C PRO A 105 -8.83 -0.43 -17.73
N GLY A 106 -10.00 -1.05 -17.80
CA GLY A 106 -11.06 -0.83 -16.80
C GLY A 106 -10.76 -1.51 -15.46
N LYS A 107 -11.74 -2.20 -14.95
CA LYS A 107 -11.66 -3.07 -13.77
C LYS A 107 -10.58 -4.15 -13.91
N GLY A 108 -9.85 -4.44 -12.83
CA GLY A 108 -8.85 -5.52 -12.81
C GLY A 108 -7.70 -5.30 -11.84
N ALA A 109 -6.60 -6.00 -12.11
CA ALA A 109 -5.36 -5.88 -11.37
C ALA A 109 -4.13 -6.02 -12.26
N MET A 110 -3.05 -5.31 -11.90
CA MET A 110 -1.75 -5.38 -12.55
C MET A 110 -0.66 -5.60 -11.50
N TYR A 111 0.23 -6.56 -11.74
CA TYR A 111 1.39 -6.81 -10.90
C TYR A 111 2.65 -6.25 -11.55
N PHE A 112 3.33 -5.39 -10.83
CA PHE A 112 4.62 -4.80 -11.17
C PHE A 112 5.71 -5.51 -10.37
N ASP A 113 6.25 -6.58 -10.92
CA ASP A 113 7.18 -7.49 -10.23
C ASP A 113 8.53 -6.85 -9.90
N GLY A 114 8.91 -5.79 -10.60
CA GLY A 114 10.13 -5.01 -10.33
C GLY A 114 10.07 -4.26 -9.00
N THR A 115 8.95 -3.58 -8.73
CA THR A 115 8.70 -2.82 -7.50
C THR A 115 8.04 -3.68 -6.42
N GLY A 116 7.33 -4.72 -6.80
CA GLY A 116 6.58 -5.58 -5.88
C GLY A 116 5.20 -5.04 -5.53
N GLU A 117 4.54 -4.40 -6.48
CA GLU A 117 3.24 -3.78 -6.30
C GLU A 117 2.17 -4.47 -7.13
N VAL A 118 1.05 -4.80 -6.52
CA VAL A 118 -0.18 -5.21 -7.23
C VAL A 118 -1.18 -4.07 -7.10
N ILE A 119 -1.46 -3.40 -8.20
CA ILE A 119 -2.45 -2.32 -8.24
C ILE A 119 -3.76 -2.89 -8.77
N MET A 120 -4.85 -2.63 -8.06
CA MET A 120 -6.19 -3.14 -8.34
C MET A 120 -7.17 -1.98 -8.44
N ARG A 121 -8.22 -2.13 -9.27
CA ARG A 121 -9.27 -1.11 -9.37
C ARG A 121 -10.60 -1.69 -9.86
N SER A 122 -11.71 -1.09 -9.45
CA SER A 122 -13.06 -1.43 -9.93
C SER A 122 -13.41 -0.76 -11.25
N GLY A 123 -12.68 0.28 -11.60
CA GLY A 123 -12.83 1.09 -12.81
C GLY A 123 -11.81 2.20 -12.83
N THR A 124 -12.09 3.31 -13.52
CA THR A 124 -11.18 4.46 -13.70
C THR A 124 -11.81 5.81 -13.35
N GLY A 125 -13.01 5.79 -12.79
CA GLY A 125 -13.77 6.98 -12.41
C GLY A 125 -13.47 7.47 -11.01
N VAL A 126 -14.01 8.64 -10.68
CA VAL A 126 -13.85 9.27 -9.35
C VAL A 126 -14.55 8.51 -8.23
N ASP A 127 -15.56 7.72 -8.59
CA ASP A 127 -16.34 6.90 -7.67
C ASP A 127 -15.89 5.44 -7.64
N ASP A 128 -14.83 5.09 -8.37
CA ASP A 128 -14.26 3.76 -8.35
C ASP A 128 -13.36 3.55 -7.13
N THR A 129 -13.14 2.29 -6.79
CA THR A 129 -12.23 1.90 -5.72
C THR A 129 -10.92 1.43 -6.31
N TYR A 130 -9.84 1.87 -5.68
CA TYR A 130 -8.48 1.52 -6.04
C TYR A 130 -7.78 0.91 -4.83
N ALA A 131 -6.92 -0.05 -5.06
CA ALA A 131 -6.13 -0.65 -4.00
C ALA A 131 -4.72 -0.98 -4.48
N LEU A 132 -3.75 -0.81 -3.58
CA LEU A 132 -2.37 -1.26 -3.72
C LEU A 132 -2.15 -2.42 -2.76
N PHE A 133 -1.42 -3.44 -3.19
CA PHE A 133 -0.93 -4.52 -2.33
C PHE A 133 0.56 -4.74 -2.58
N VAL A 134 1.36 -4.82 -1.52
CA VAL A 134 2.83 -4.92 -1.59
C VAL A 134 3.27 -6.36 -1.40
N SER A 135 3.92 -6.93 -2.41
CA SER A 135 4.48 -8.28 -2.36
C SER A 135 5.60 -8.48 -3.38
N GLY A 136 6.73 -8.98 -2.94
CA GLY A 136 7.90 -9.20 -3.81
C GLY A 136 8.70 -7.94 -4.05
N GLY A 137 9.15 -7.78 -5.29
CA GLY A 137 10.07 -6.73 -5.70
C GLY A 137 11.48 -7.22 -5.90
N LYS A 138 12.20 -6.55 -6.83
CA LYS A 138 13.58 -6.88 -7.21
C LYS A 138 14.60 -5.84 -6.76
N THR A 139 14.12 -4.74 -6.19
CA THR A 139 14.95 -3.65 -5.69
C THR A 139 14.55 -3.28 -4.27
N SER A 140 15.54 -3.00 -3.44
CA SER A 140 15.34 -2.47 -2.07
C SER A 140 15.41 -0.95 -2.03
N TYR A 141 15.73 -0.30 -3.16
CA TYR A 141 15.94 1.14 -3.20
C TYR A 141 14.64 1.89 -2.90
N HIS A 142 14.67 2.70 -1.87
CA HIS A 142 13.51 3.43 -1.34
C HIS A 142 12.32 2.57 -0.88
N LYS A 143 12.46 1.25 -0.80
CA LYS A 143 11.41 0.35 -0.32
C LYS A 143 11.45 0.26 1.21
N HIS A 144 10.28 0.19 1.83
CA HIS A 144 10.10 0.08 3.27
C HIS A 144 10.05 -1.38 3.77
N PHE A 145 9.97 -1.55 5.09
CA PHE A 145 9.68 -2.84 5.74
C PHE A 145 8.17 -3.09 5.76
N ASP A 146 7.58 -3.21 4.58
CA ASP A 146 6.16 -3.11 4.30
C ASP A 146 5.57 -4.30 3.52
N ASN A 147 6.28 -5.42 3.47
CA ASN A 147 5.77 -6.60 2.77
C ASN A 147 4.42 -7.05 3.35
N ASN A 148 3.46 -7.38 2.48
CA ASN A 148 2.05 -7.62 2.78
C ASN A 148 1.24 -6.36 3.16
N HIS A 149 1.80 -5.15 3.04
CA HIS A 149 1.03 -3.92 3.18
C HIS A 149 -0.06 -3.81 2.10
N PHE A 150 -1.10 -3.06 2.40
CA PHE A 150 -2.11 -2.66 1.42
C PHE A 150 -2.59 -1.24 1.70
N THR A 151 -2.91 -0.53 0.63
CA THR A 151 -3.59 0.78 0.68
C THR A 151 -4.90 0.69 -0.07
N ILE A 152 -5.95 1.34 0.43
CA ILE A 152 -7.26 1.42 -0.24
C ILE A 152 -7.61 2.89 -0.45
N TYR A 153 -8.04 3.22 -1.66
CA TYR A 153 -8.52 4.54 -2.03
C TYR A 153 -9.95 4.49 -2.56
N LYS A 154 -10.82 5.26 -1.94
CA LYS A 154 -12.22 5.51 -2.35
C LYS A 154 -12.62 6.89 -1.89
N LYS A 155 -12.69 7.88 -2.82
CA LYS A 155 -12.95 9.29 -2.46
C LYS A 155 -11.96 9.83 -1.41
N GLY A 156 -10.67 9.47 -1.54
CA GLY A 156 -9.59 9.67 -0.58
C GLY A 156 -9.02 8.35 -0.05
N TYR A 157 -7.90 8.41 0.65
CA TYR A 157 -7.28 7.22 1.25
C TYR A 157 -8.11 6.72 2.42
N ARG A 158 -8.35 5.40 2.48
CA ARG A 158 -9.11 4.75 3.54
C ARG A 158 -8.22 3.96 4.50
N ALA A 159 -7.51 2.96 3.98
CA ALA A 159 -6.37 2.35 4.66
C ALA A 159 -5.12 2.89 3.96
N LEU A 160 -4.17 3.45 4.68
CA LEU A 160 -3.05 4.18 4.07
C LEU A 160 -1.69 3.78 4.66
N ASP A 161 -0.64 4.15 3.99
CA ASP A 161 0.72 4.26 4.51
C ASP A 161 0.83 5.55 5.33
N THR A 162 1.44 5.51 6.52
CA THR A 162 1.40 6.63 7.48
C THR A 162 2.76 7.27 7.68
N GLY A 163 2.77 8.59 7.77
CA GLY A 163 3.97 9.38 7.89
C GLY A 163 4.42 9.95 6.55
N THR A 164 5.66 10.39 6.51
CA THR A 164 6.33 10.91 5.31
C THR A 164 7.83 10.84 5.50
N ARG A 165 8.57 11.14 4.44
CA ARG A 165 10.03 11.20 4.49
C ARG A 165 10.54 12.63 4.76
N PRO A 166 10.84 13.02 6.01
CA PRO A 166 11.60 14.22 6.31
C PRO A 166 13.09 13.92 6.30
N GLU A 167 13.89 14.88 5.85
CA GLU A 167 15.33 14.88 6.06
C GLU A 167 15.74 16.25 6.63
N PRO A 168 16.49 16.30 7.71
CA PRO A 168 16.96 15.21 8.57
C PRO A 168 15.95 14.86 9.64
N GLY A 169 16.06 13.66 10.25
CA GLY A 169 15.29 13.29 11.44
C GLY A 169 15.03 11.79 11.58
N TRP A 170 14.60 11.41 12.77
CA TRP A 170 14.35 9.99 13.09
C TRP A 170 13.00 9.48 12.55
N HIS A 171 12.07 10.35 12.15
CA HIS A 171 10.76 9.95 11.70
C HIS A 171 10.82 8.92 10.57
N LEU A 172 11.70 9.12 9.59
CA LEU A 172 11.90 8.18 8.49
C LEU A 172 12.33 6.79 8.99
N SER A 173 13.47 6.73 9.68
CA SER A 173 14.12 5.47 10.06
C SER A 173 13.46 4.75 11.23
N HIS A 174 12.78 5.48 12.13
CA HIS A 174 12.22 4.94 13.37
C HIS A 174 10.71 4.71 13.31
N TYR A 175 10.02 5.30 12.32
CA TYR A 175 8.59 5.11 12.14
C TYR A 175 8.21 4.87 10.68
N TYR A 176 8.40 5.84 9.79
CA TYR A 176 7.81 5.83 8.46
C TYR A 176 8.25 4.62 7.60
N ALA A 177 9.52 4.26 7.61
CA ALA A 177 10.00 3.08 6.90
C ALA A 177 9.77 1.75 7.65
N ARG A 178 9.21 1.80 8.88
CA ARG A 178 9.02 0.61 9.74
C ARG A 178 7.67 -0.05 9.50
N THR A 179 7.61 -1.34 9.79
CA THR A 179 6.37 -2.14 9.64
C THR A 179 5.19 -1.57 10.42
N VAL A 180 5.46 -0.92 11.56
CA VAL A 180 4.43 -0.31 12.41
C VAL A 180 3.70 0.86 11.74
N ALA A 181 4.25 1.46 10.70
CA ALA A 181 3.61 2.53 9.91
C ALA A 181 2.68 1.98 8.80
N HIS A 182 2.64 0.68 8.60
CA HIS A 182 2.00 0.01 7.47
C HIS A 182 0.90 -0.95 7.91
N ASN A 183 -0.04 -1.26 7.02
CA ASN A 183 -1.14 -2.19 7.28
C ASN A 183 -0.66 -3.65 7.21
N CYS A 184 0.18 -4.02 8.16
CA CYS A 184 0.90 -5.29 8.24
C CYS A 184 0.57 -6.03 9.54
N VAL A 185 1.31 -7.11 9.81
CA VAL A 185 1.34 -7.78 11.11
C VAL A 185 2.69 -7.53 11.75
N THR A 186 2.71 -7.23 13.05
CA THR A 186 3.94 -7.20 13.85
C THR A 186 4.00 -8.42 14.76
N ILE A 187 5.22 -8.91 15.03
CA ILE A 187 5.52 -10.02 15.93
C ILE A 187 6.67 -9.56 16.83
N ARG A 188 6.38 -9.31 18.09
CA ARG A 188 7.36 -8.69 18.99
C ARG A 188 8.19 -9.74 19.72
N MET A 189 9.44 -9.90 19.34
CA MET A 189 10.44 -10.67 20.08
C MET A 189 11.18 -9.72 21.02
N PRO A 190 11.27 -10.03 22.33
CA PRO A 190 12.02 -9.20 23.27
C PRO A 190 13.49 -9.03 22.86
N ASN A 191 14.04 -7.85 23.07
CA ASN A 191 15.44 -7.51 22.79
C ASN A 191 15.88 -7.72 21.31
N GLU A 192 14.96 -7.80 20.39
CA GLU A 192 15.30 -7.87 18.97
C GLU A 192 15.96 -6.57 18.52
N LYS A 193 17.12 -6.68 17.88
CA LYS A 193 17.77 -5.56 17.21
C LYS A 193 17.17 -5.43 15.82
N MET A 194 16.46 -4.33 15.62
CA MET A 194 15.86 -4.04 14.32
C MET A 194 16.93 -3.49 13.36
N PRO A 195 16.83 -3.81 12.06
CA PRO A 195 17.79 -3.33 11.08
C PRO A 195 17.67 -1.81 10.90
N GLU A 196 18.78 -1.19 10.59
CA GLU A 196 18.79 0.20 10.17
C GLU A 196 18.06 0.37 8.82
N TYR A 197 17.50 1.54 8.64
CA TYR A 197 17.01 2.02 7.35
C TYR A 197 17.94 3.11 6.83
N TRP A 198 17.89 3.40 5.56
CA TRP A 198 18.71 4.43 4.93
C TRP A 198 18.70 5.74 5.74
N GLY A 199 19.89 6.32 5.97
CA GLY A 199 20.05 7.47 6.84
C GLY A 199 20.36 7.16 8.31
N GLY A 200 20.35 5.86 8.72
CA GLY A 200 20.99 5.33 9.93
C GLY A 200 20.66 5.98 11.27
N GLY A 201 19.48 6.57 11.44
CA GLY A 201 19.10 7.17 12.71
C GLY A 201 19.90 8.44 13.09
N ALA A 202 20.70 9.01 12.17
CA ALA A 202 21.33 10.29 12.39
C ALA A 202 20.26 11.39 12.48
N SER A 203 20.27 12.14 13.57
CA SER A 203 19.42 13.32 13.72
C SER A 203 20.18 14.58 13.34
N THR A 204 19.45 15.67 13.12
CA THR A 204 19.99 17.05 13.04
C THR A 204 20.86 17.42 14.22
N GLU A 205 20.72 16.69 15.34
CA GLU A 205 21.43 16.97 16.59
C GLU A 205 22.69 16.11 16.77
N ASN A 206 23.11 15.33 15.75
CA ASN A 206 24.22 14.37 15.80
C ASN A 206 24.10 13.37 16.97
N LYS A 207 22.89 13.07 17.40
CA LYS A 207 22.61 12.07 18.42
C LYS A 207 22.20 10.77 17.77
N PHE A 208 22.76 9.68 18.24
CA PHE A 208 22.32 8.33 17.86
C PHE A 208 21.13 7.94 18.76
N GLU A 209 20.06 7.48 18.12
CA GLU A 209 18.95 6.81 18.79
C GLU A 209 18.84 5.39 18.25
N PRO A 210 18.71 4.38 19.11
CA PRO A 210 18.48 3.01 18.65
C PRO A 210 17.19 2.89 17.85
N ILE A 211 17.22 2.07 16.80
CA ILE A 211 16.00 1.74 16.05
C ILE A 211 15.01 1.06 16.98
N PRO A 212 13.75 1.52 17.06
CA PRO A 212 12.76 0.96 17.96
C PRO A 212 12.42 -0.48 17.56
N ASN A 213 12.20 -1.34 18.55
CA ASN A 213 11.67 -2.66 18.32
C ASN A 213 10.15 -2.57 18.08
N ASP A 214 9.77 -2.28 16.85
CA ASP A 214 8.37 -2.21 16.42
C ASP A 214 7.72 -3.60 16.26
N GLY A 215 8.48 -4.69 16.44
CA GLY A 215 8.03 -6.04 16.15
C GLY A 215 7.92 -6.36 14.66
N GLY A 216 8.41 -5.46 13.80
CA GLY A 216 8.25 -5.50 12.36
C GLY A 216 9.23 -6.40 11.63
N GLN A 217 9.33 -6.15 10.35
CA GLN A 217 10.17 -6.87 9.39
C GLN A 217 11.63 -6.45 9.50
N ASN A 218 12.53 -7.34 9.11
CA ASN A 218 13.97 -7.10 9.05
C ASN A 218 14.59 -7.31 7.66
N ASN A 219 13.80 -7.74 6.69
CA ASN A 219 14.22 -7.93 5.31
C ASN A 219 13.18 -7.33 4.34
N ILE A 220 13.57 -6.30 3.66
CA ILE A 220 12.75 -5.55 2.70
C ILE A 220 12.33 -6.42 1.49
N LEU A 221 13.17 -7.36 1.06
CA LEU A 221 12.93 -8.22 -0.11
C LEU A 221 12.49 -9.64 0.27
N GLY A 222 11.94 -9.83 1.47
CA GLY A 222 11.61 -11.14 2.02
C GLY A 222 10.27 -11.73 1.57
N SER A 223 9.45 -11.03 0.79
CA SER A 223 8.14 -11.53 0.37
C SER A 223 8.13 -12.08 -1.05
N VAL A 224 7.16 -12.96 -1.32
CA VAL A 224 6.91 -13.54 -2.65
C VAL A 224 5.41 -13.64 -2.89
N LEU A 225 4.95 -13.13 -4.03
CA LEU A 225 3.59 -13.33 -4.50
C LEU A 225 3.44 -14.78 -4.97
N LYS A 226 2.71 -15.60 -4.20
CA LYS A 226 2.52 -17.05 -4.44
C LYS A 226 1.40 -17.36 -5.42
N GLU A 227 0.32 -16.57 -5.34
CA GLU A 227 -0.86 -16.78 -6.18
C GLU A 227 -1.51 -15.45 -6.53
N LYS A 228 -2.03 -15.37 -7.75
CA LYS A 228 -2.84 -14.26 -8.25
C LYS A 228 -3.96 -14.81 -9.12
N ARG A 229 -5.21 -14.62 -8.70
CA ARG A 229 -6.42 -14.91 -9.49
C ARG A 229 -7.20 -13.63 -9.72
N ILE A 230 -7.49 -13.31 -10.98
CA ILE A 230 -8.28 -12.16 -11.38
C ILE A 230 -9.48 -12.67 -12.12
N THR A 231 -10.68 -12.31 -11.66
CA THR A 231 -11.96 -12.70 -12.24
C THR A 231 -12.84 -11.48 -12.48
N ASP A 232 -14.02 -11.66 -13.01
CA ASP A 232 -14.99 -10.55 -13.16
C ASP A 232 -15.59 -10.09 -11.83
N ASP A 233 -15.52 -10.90 -10.79
CA ASP A 233 -16.12 -10.61 -9.48
C ASP A 233 -15.09 -10.18 -8.44
N TYR A 234 -13.84 -10.69 -8.50
CA TYR A 234 -12.84 -10.45 -7.49
C TYR A 234 -11.40 -10.60 -7.99
N VAL A 235 -10.48 -10.03 -7.23
CA VAL A 235 -9.04 -10.34 -7.23
C VAL A 235 -8.71 -11.10 -5.96
N TYR A 236 -7.97 -12.19 -6.08
CA TYR A 236 -7.40 -12.94 -4.94
C TYR A 236 -5.89 -12.99 -5.08
N LEU A 237 -5.20 -12.60 -4.03
CA LEU A 237 -3.74 -12.57 -3.95
C LEU A 237 -3.28 -13.36 -2.75
N VAL A 238 -2.17 -14.08 -2.90
CA VAL A 238 -1.45 -14.73 -1.79
C VAL A 238 -0.02 -14.25 -1.76
N SER A 239 0.39 -13.69 -0.65
CA SER A 239 1.76 -13.25 -0.42
C SER A 239 2.36 -13.91 0.80
N ASP A 240 3.50 -14.54 0.63
CA ASP A 240 4.33 -15.11 1.68
C ASP A 240 5.44 -14.13 2.05
N ALA A 241 5.31 -13.48 3.20
CA ALA A 241 6.28 -12.56 3.76
C ALA A 241 7.10 -13.20 4.92
N THR A 242 7.11 -14.51 5.04
CA THR A 242 7.83 -15.21 6.12
C THR A 242 9.29 -14.79 6.22
N LYS A 243 9.97 -14.69 5.09
CA LYS A 243 11.39 -14.28 5.03
C LYS A 243 11.62 -12.77 5.21
N SER A 244 10.56 -12.00 5.34
CA SER A 244 10.66 -10.57 5.72
C SER A 244 10.89 -10.42 7.21
N TYR A 245 10.53 -11.40 8.01
CA TYR A 245 10.71 -11.39 9.46
C TYR A 245 11.95 -12.18 9.88
N ASN A 246 12.49 -11.82 11.04
CA ASN A 246 13.56 -12.60 11.66
C ASN A 246 13.09 -14.04 11.91
N SER A 247 13.85 -15.01 11.41
CA SER A 247 13.52 -16.43 11.56
C SER A 247 13.52 -16.92 13.01
N GLN A 248 14.15 -16.19 13.92
CA GLN A 248 14.09 -16.46 15.36
C GLN A 248 12.72 -16.12 15.97
N LYS A 249 11.92 -15.27 15.34
CA LYS A 249 10.59 -14.91 15.85
C LYS A 249 9.42 -15.44 15.05
N ALA A 250 9.59 -15.69 13.76
CA ALA A 250 8.51 -16.10 12.87
C ALA A 250 8.90 -17.27 11.98
N SER A 251 8.01 -18.26 11.87
CA SER A 251 8.14 -19.38 10.96
C SER A 251 7.12 -19.37 9.81
N LEU A 252 6.04 -18.59 9.94
CA LEU A 252 5.06 -18.38 8.88
C LEU A 252 4.42 -16.99 9.02
N VAL A 253 4.42 -16.22 7.92
CA VAL A 253 3.64 -14.98 7.81
C VAL A 253 3.12 -14.89 6.38
N VAL A 254 1.86 -15.29 6.18
CA VAL A 254 1.23 -15.34 4.87
C VAL A 254 -0.07 -14.53 4.92
N ARG A 255 -0.26 -13.66 3.95
CA ARG A 255 -1.50 -12.90 3.75
C ARG A 255 -2.20 -13.37 2.49
N GLU A 256 -3.49 -13.64 2.63
CA GLU A 256 -4.43 -13.84 1.54
C GLU A 256 -5.33 -12.59 1.48
N PHE A 257 -5.25 -11.84 0.39
CA PHE A 257 -5.97 -10.58 0.18
C PHE A 257 -6.99 -10.75 -0.93
N ILE A 258 -8.26 -10.52 -0.63
CA ILE A 258 -9.35 -10.71 -1.57
C ILE A 258 -10.09 -9.38 -1.73
N TYR A 259 -10.16 -8.89 -2.96
CA TYR A 259 -10.91 -7.71 -3.32
C TYR A 259 -12.10 -8.08 -4.17
N PHE A 260 -13.31 -8.01 -3.62
CA PHE A 260 -14.57 -8.15 -4.34
C PHE A 260 -15.00 -6.81 -4.89
N TYR A 261 -15.18 -6.74 -6.19
CA TYR A 261 -15.63 -5.52 -6.84
C TYR A 261 -17.07 -5.17 -6.47
N PRO A 262 -17.42 -3.86 -6.29
CA PRO A 262 -16.49 -2.73 -6.46
C PRO A 262 -15.74 -2.29 -5.21
N ASP A 263 -16.06 -2.73 -3.97
CA ASP A 263 -15.64 -2.01 -2.77
C ASP A 263 -15.51 -2.85 -1.48
N LEU A 264 -15.55 -4.20 -1.57
CA LEU A 264 -15.46 -5.10 -0.43
C LEU A 264 -14.14 -5.87 -0.43
N PHE A 265 -13.49 -5.94 0.73
CA PHE A 265 -12.23 -6.66 0.92
C PHE A 265 -12.35 -7.69 2.04
N VAL A 266 -11.67 -8.81 1.88
CA VAL A 266 -11.40 -9.77 2.96
C VAL A 266 -9.89 -9.96 3.05
N VAL A 267 -9.34 -9.72 4.24
CA VAL A 267 -7.91 -9.89 4.53
C VAL A 267 -7.78 -11.05 5.51
N PHE A 268 -7.01 -12.05 5.13
CA PHE A 268 -6.77 -13.22 5.96
C PHE A 268 -5.27 -13.45 6.14
N ASP A 269 -4.80 -13.46 7.38
CA ASP A 269 -3.40 -13.67 7.73
C ASP A 269 -3.23 -14.95 8.54
N ARG A 270 -2.21 -15.71 8.17
CA ARG A 270 -1.67 -16.85 8.91
C ARG A 270 -0.33 -16.46 9.51
N VAL A 271 -0.23 -16.46 10.82
CA VAL A 271 0.95 -16.02 11.52
C VAL A 271 1.37 -17.07 12.54
N THR A 272 2.57 -17.64 12.35
CA THR A 272 3.16 -18.56 13.30
C THR A 272 4.45 -17.99 13.86
N ALA A 273 4.42 -17.64 15.15
CA ALA A 273 5.61 -17.27 15.91
C ALA A 273 6.36 -18.50 16.41
N THR A 274 7.66 -18.37 16.63
CA THR A 274 8.50 -19.46 17.19
C THR A 274 8.24 -19.68 18.67
N ASP A 275 7.80 -18.64 19.39
CA ASP A 275 7.40 -18.69 20.79
C ASP A 275 5.97 -18.13 20.95
N LYS A 276 5.15 -18.81 21.75
CA LYS A 276 3.78 -18.34 22.05
C LYS A 276 3.73 -17.00 22.79
N ASN A 277 4.81 -16.63 23.46
CA ASN A 277 4.93 -15.37 24.18
C ASN A 277 5.34 -14.19 23.31
N TYR A 278 5.58 -14.40 22.01
CA TYR A 278 5.78 -13.31 21.08
C TYR A 278 4.43 -12.79 20.61
N PRO A 279 3.97 -11.63 21.15
CA PRO A 279 2.67 -11.09 20.79
C PRO A 279 2.64 -10.71 19.31
N LYS A 280 1.51 -11.04 18.69
CA LYS A 280 1.21 -10.73 17.29
C LYS A 280 0.12 -9.68 17.23
N THR A 281 0.30 -8.68 16.37
CA THR A 281 -0.65 -7.57 16.23
C THR A 281 -0.88 -7.27 14.75
N TRP A 282 -2.13 -7.31 14.33
CA TRP A 282 -2.55 -6.86 13.00
C TRP A 282 -2.86 -5.37 13.04
N LEU A 283 -2.39 -4.62 12.03
CA LEU A 283 -2.45 -3.16 11.99
C LEU A 283 -3.29 -2.69 10.80
N ILE A 284 -4.09 -1.63 11.04
CA ILE A 284 -4.71 -0.84 9.98
C ILE A 284 -4.71 0.63 10.36
N HIS A 285 -4.33 1.49 9.42
CA HIS A 285 -4.13 2.92 9.63
C HIS A 285 -5.25 3.73 8.99
N THR A 286 -5.58 4.85 9.62
CA THR A 286 -6.65 5.74 9.20
C THR A 286 -6.22 7.21 9.27
N ILE A 287 -6.87 8.05 8.47
CA ILE A 287 -6.65 9.50 8.47
C ILE A 287 -7.19 10.11 9.77
N ASN A 288 -8.48 9.92 10.01
CA ASN A 288 -9.15 10.45 11.19
C ASN A 288 -9.27 9.38 12.28
N GLU A 289 -9.60 9.82 13.48
CA GLU A 289 -9.86 8.92 14.60
C GLU A 289 -10.97 7.92 14.27
N PRO A 290 -10.69 6.60 14.37
CA PRO A 290 -11.69 5.60 14.12
C PRO A 290 -12.78 5.61 15.19
N VAL A 291 -14.03 5.48 14.76
CA VAL A 291 -15.19 5.34 15.63
C VAL A 291 -15.47 3.87 15.84
N MET A 292 -15.36 3.41 17.09
CA MET A 292 -15.63 2.01 17.45
C MET A 292 -17.14 1.73 17.49
N LYS A 293 -17.54 0.58 16.91
CA LYS A 293 -18.89 0.03 16.98
C LYS A 293 -18.82 -1.36 17.63
N GLY A 294 -19.09 -1.38 18.93
CA GLY A 294 -18.85 -2.58 19.75
C GLY A 294 -17.35 -2.88 19.89
N SER A 295 -17.03 -4.15 20.16
CA SER A 295 -15.64 -4.58 20.45
C SER A 295 -14.84 -5.04 19.22
N ARG A 296 -15.48 -5.15 18.05
CA ARG A 296 -14.88 -5.84 16.88
C ARG A 296 -15.02 -5.08 15.55
N GLU A 297 -15.72 -3.95 15.57
CA GLU A 297 -15.98 -3.16 14.36
C GLU A 297 -15.61 -1.70 14.62
N PHE A 298 -15.08 -1.06 13.61
CA PHE A 298 -14.86 0.39 13.61
C PHE A 298 -15.12 0.96 12.22
N SER A 299 -15.34 2.26 12.19
CA SER A 299 -15.43 3.01 10.94
C SER A 299 -14.58 4.26 10.99
N GLU A 300 -14.15 4.73 9.83
CA GLU A 300 -13.47 6.01 9.65
C GLU A 300 -14.08 6.74 8.47
N THR A 301 -14.20 8.05 8.59
CA THR A 301 -14.77 8.93 7.55
C THR A 301 -13.85 10.12 7.33
N SER A 302 -13.44 10.33 6.07
CA SER A 302 -12.64 11.49 5.62
C SER A 302 -12.89 11.73 4.13
N ASP A 303 -12.58 12.92 3.62
CA ASP A 303 -12.58 13.29 2.19
C ASP A 303 -13.84 12.86 1.40
N GLY A 304 -15.00 12.76 2.05
CA GLY A 304 -16.26 12.33 1.42
C GLY A 304 -16.41 10.82 1.25
N GLY A 305 -15.47 10.03 1.74
CA GLY A 305 -15.53 8.57 1.76
C GLY A 305 -15.57 8.01 3.18
N LYS A 306 -15.94 6.75 3.30
CA LYS A 306 -16.01 6.01 4.56
C LYS A 306 -15.47 4.59 4.40
N MET A 307 -14.81 4.12 5.45
CA MET A 307 -14.40 2.74 5.60
C MET A 307 -15.07 2.15 6.83
N ILE A 308 -15.55 0.90 6.72
CA ILE A 308 -15.97 0.09 7.87
C ILE A 308 -15.12 -1.18 7.85
N CYS A 309 -14.55 -1.53 8.99
CA CYS A 309 -13.75 -2.74 9.17
C CYS A 309 -14.28 -3.55 10.35
N ARG A 310 -14.51 -4.85 10.16
CA ARG A 310 -14.86 -5.80 11.21
C ARG A 310 -13.86 -6.92 11.29
N THR A 311 -13.35 -7.17 12.50
CA THR A 311 -12.54 -8.35 12.82
C THR A 311 -13.45 -9.56 12.99
N LEU A 312 -13.25 -10.58 12.15
CA LEU A 312 -13.96 -11.85 12.22
C LEU A 312 -13.19 -12.86 13.09
N PHE A 313 -11.89 -12.91 12.94
CA PHE A 313 -10.96 -13.73 13.72
C PHE A 313 -9.72 -12.93 14.12
N PRO A 314 -9.10 -13.21 15.28
CA PRO A 314 -9.56 -14.14 16.32
C PRO A 314 -10.89 -13.71 16.93
N ALA A 315 -11.71 -14.68 17.36
CA ALA A 315 -13.03 -14.38 17.95
C ALA A 315 -12.94 -13.57 19.25
N ASN A 316 -11.84 -13.70 19.98
CA ASN A 316 -11.54 -13.00 21.23
C ASN A 316 -10.52 -11.86 21.06
N ALA A 317 -10.38 -11.28 19.86
CA ALA A 317 -9.40 -10.20 19.64
C ALA A 317 -9.75 -8.95 20.47
N THR A 318 -8.69 -8.28 20.93
CA THR A 318 -8.78 -6.91 21.47
C THR A 318 -8.40 -5.92 20.36
N LEU A 319 -9.24 -4.89 20.18
CA LEU A 319 -8.99 -3.78 19.28
C LEU A 319 -8.58 -2.56 20.11
N THR A 320 -7.40 -2.02 19.84
CA THR A 320 -6.87 -0.84 20.53
C THR A 320 -6.66 0.29 19.54
N LYS A 321 -7.15 1.48 19.84
CA LYS A 321 -6.84 2.71 19.09
C LYS A 321 -5.51 3.28 19.56
N ILE A 322 -4.61 3.55 18.62
CA ILE A 322 -3.36 4.28 18.87
C ILE A 322 -3.35 5.50 17.94
N GLY A 323 -3.09 6.67 18.48
CA GLY A 323 -3.03 7.89 17.68
C GLY A 323 -3.39 9.14 18.47
N GLY A 324 -3.53 10.25 17.77
CA GLY A 324 -3.80 11.56 18.32
C GLY A 324 -2.58 12.16 19.03
N SER A 325 -2.77 13.30 19.68
CA SER A 325 -1.68 14.11 20.25
C SER A 325 -0.69 13.29 21.07
N GLY A 326 0.58 13.32 20.64
CA GLY A 326 1.68 12.61 21.29
C GLY A 326 1.74 11.11 21.01
N LYS A 327 0.84 10.58 20.15
CA LYS A 327 0.83 9.17 19.71
C LYS A 327 0.59 9.00 18.23
N ASP A 328 0.70 10.08 17.45
CA ASP A 328 0.47 10.05 15.99
C ASP A 328 1.38 9.07 15.27
N PHE A 329 2.63 8.97 15.72
CA PHE A 329 3.67 8.11 15.15
C PHE A 329 4.32 7.27 16.24
N TRP A 330 3.48 6.58 17.00
CA TRP A 330 3.88 5.84 18.18
C TRP A 330 4.47 4.48 17.83
N SER A 331 5.68 4.22 18.33
CA SER A 331 6.36 2.94 18.21
C SER A 331 7.24 2.70 19.42
N ASP A 332 7.21 1.48 19.96
CA ASP A 332 8.08 1.02 21.06
C ASP A 332 8.14 1.98 22.26
N GLY A 333 6.95 2.42 22.72
CA GLY A 333 6.83 3.27 23.92
C GLY A 333 7.12 4.75 23.69
N ARG A 334 7.35 5.19 22.45
CA ARG A 334 7.68 6.58 22.11
C ARG A 334 6.98 7.04 20.83
N ASN A 335 6.67 8.35 20.78
CA ASN A 335 6.24 9.01 19.54
C ASN A 335 7.46 9.50 18.75
N TRP A 336 7.42 9.34 17.43
CA TRP A 336 8.47 9.72 16.48
C TRP A 336 7.95 10.79 15.52
N PRO A 337 7.70 12.02 15.99
CA PRO A 337 7.07 13.07 15.18
C PRO A 337 7.99 13.54 14.06
N LEU A 338 7.41 14.28 13.11
CA LEU A 338 8.19 15.01 12.12
C LEU A 338 9.14 15.99 12.83
N PRO A 339 10.36 16.16 12.32
CA PRO A 339 11.31 17.12 12.89
C PRO A 339 10.79 18.55 12.73
N LYS A 340 11.12 19.41 13.68
CA LYS A 340 10.97 20.85 13.51
C LYS A 340 12.10 21.33 12.61
N LEU A 341 11.78 21.66 11.37
CA LEU A 341 12.77 22.13 10.42
C LEU A 341 13.07 23.61 10.62
N THR A 342 14.33 23.97 10.55
CA THR A 342 14.77 25.36 10.44
C THR A 342 14.71 25.83 8.98
N PRO A 343 14.72 27.13 8.68
CA PRO A 343 14.80 27.62 7.31
C PRO A 343 15.97 27.06 6.51
N GLN A 344 17.09 26.72 7.16
CA GLN A 344 18.26 26.12 6.54
C GLN A 344 18.04 24.65 6.13
N ASP A 345 17.15 23.95 6.81
CA ASP A 345 16.81 22.56 6.52
C ASP A 345 15.88 22.41 5.31
N TYR A 346 15.29 23.50 4.83
CA TYR A 346 14.31 23.51 3.75
C TYR A 346 14.88 23.22 2.35
N GLY A 347 16.19 23.14 2.17
CA GLY A 347 16.81 22.89 0.87
C GLY A 347 16.39 21.57 0.24
N TYR A 348 16.16 20.54 1.05
CA TYR A 348 15.71 19.20 0.62
C TYR A 348 14.23 18.92 0.97
N ASN A 349 13.61 19.72 1.82
CA ASN A 349 12.32 19.45 2.45
C ASN A 349 11.26 20.51 2.11
N MET A 350 11.39 21.18 0.97
CA MET A 350 10.51 22.31 0.59
C MET A 350 9.02 22.01 0.57
N ASN A 351 8.62 20.72 0.64
CA ASN A 351 7.23 20.29 0.54
C ASN A 351 6.79 19.45 1.75
N LEU A 352 7.47 19.52 2.89
CA LEU A 352 6.97 18.84 4.08
C LEU A 352 5.64 19.46 4.52
N PRO A 353 4.64 18.64 4.82
CA PRO A 353 3.38 19.13 5.33
C PRO A 353 3.57 19.63 6.77
N PRO A 354 2.64 20.47 7.25
CA PRO A 354 2.50 20.67 8.70
C PRO A 354 2.38 19.32 9.40
N ALA A 355 2.98 19.20 10.60
CA ALA A 355 3.00 17.95 11.36
C ALA A 355 1.60 17.39 11.69
N ASN A 356 0.56 18.23 11.62
CA ASN A 356 -0.84 17.84 11.82
C ASN A 356 -1.62 17.63 10.50
N HIS A 357 -0.93 17.53 9.35
CA HIS A 357 -1.62 17.33 8.07
C HIS A 357 -2.36 15.98 8.05
N PRO A 358 -3.65 15.94 7.74
CA PRO A 358 -4.47 14.73 7.84
C PRO A 358 -3.93 13.54 7.04
N GLN A 359 -3.40 13.79 5.84
CA GLN A 359 -2.90 12.74 4.94
C GLN A 359 -1.65 12.02 5.46
N LEU A 360 -1.03 12.49 6.54
CA LEU A 360 0.03 11.75 7.25
C LEU A 360 -0.49 10.50 7.95
N GLY A 361 -1.79 10.42 8.24
CA GLY A 361 -2.40 9.31 8.95
C GLY A 361 -1.99 9.27 10.43
N HIS A 362 -2.86 9.79 11.31
CA HIS A 362 -2.52 9.99 12.72
C HIS A 362 -3.10 8.93 13.64
N TRP A 363 -3.75 7.91 13.07
CA TRP A 363 -4.44 6.89 13.83
C TRP A 363 -4.23 5.50 13.25
N ARG A 364 -4.20 4.53 14.13
CA ARG A 364 -4.28 3.12 13.75
C ARG A 364 -5.12 2.31 14.72
N ILE A 365 -5.66 1.21 14.24
CA ILE A 365 -6.22 0.13 15.07
C ILE A 365 -5.20 -1.00 15.11
N GLU A 366 -4.92 -1.44 16.31
CA GLU A 366 -4.14 -2.64 16.62
C GLU A 366 -5.08 -3.76 17.05
N VAL A 367 -5.03 -4.89 16.36
CA VAL A 367 -5.84 -6.07 16.66
C VAL A 367 -4.93 -7.18 17.17
N SER A 368 -5.13 -7.57 18.44
CA SER A 368 -4.30 -8.57 19.10
C SER A 368 -5.15 -9.71 19.66
N PRO A 369 -4.70 -10.98 19.55
CA PRO A 369 -5.30 -12.09 20.26
C PRO A 369 -5.20 -11.89 21.79
N GLN A 370 -6.23 -12.28 22.54
CA GLN A 370 -6.19 -12.19 24.02
C GLN A 370 -5.41 -13.35 24.64
N THR A 371 -5.23 -14.43 23.92
CA THR A 371 -4.55 -15.63 24.41
C THR A 371 -3.22 -15.80 23.69
N ALA A 372 -2.15 -16.01 24.46
CA ALA A 372 -0.84 -16.32 23.91
C ALA A 372 -0.86 -17.66 23.16
N SER A 373 -0.51 -17.62 21.87
CA SER A 373 -0.44 -18.79 20.99
C SER A 373 0.79 -18.67 20.08
N LYS A 374 1.30 -19.81 19.61
CA LYS A 374 2.27 -19.79 18.51
C LYS A 374 1.60 -19.42 17.20
N GLU A 375 0.41 -19.93 16.94
CA GLU A 375 -0.32 -19.74 15.69
C GLU A 375 -1.53 -18.86 15.93
N ASP A 376 -1.70 -17.83 15.13
CA ASP A 376 -2.89 -17.00 15.10
C ASP A 376 -3.35 -16.79 13.66
N LEU A 377 -4.68 -16.81 13.49
CA LEU A 377 -5.36 -16.55 12.24
C LEU A 377 -6.14 -15.23 12.40
N PHE A 378 -5.83 -14.25 11.56
CA PHE A 378 -6.55 -12.99 11.52
C PHE A 378 -7.45 -12.98 10.29
N MET A 379 -8.71 -12.62 10.47
CA MET A 379 -9.63 -12.41 9.35
C MET A 379 -10.41 -11.12 9.56
N HIS A 380 -10.34 -10.25 8.57
CA HIS A 380 -11.02 -8.97 8.57
C HIS A 380 -11.86 -8.82 7.31
N ILE A 381 -13.05 -8.24 7.45
CA ILE A 381 -13.86 -7.77 6.34
C ILE A 381 -13.88 -6.24 6.36
N ILE A 382 -13.59 -5.63 5.22
CA ILE A 382 -13.47 -4.18 5.06
C ILE A 382 -14.37 -3.79 3.89
N GLN A 383 -15.21 -2.78 4.08
CA GLN A 383 -15.92 -2.16 2.97
C GLN A 383 -15.66 -0.66 2.96
N VAL A 384 -15.48 -0.13 1.74
CA VAL A 384 -15.32 1.30 1.52
C VAL A 384 -16.47 1.84 0.67
N GLY A 385 -16.84 3.08 0.90
CA GLY A 385 -17.95 3.71 0.19
C GLY A 385 -17.91 5.22 0.33
N ASP A 386 -18.99 5.88 -0.01
CA ASP A 386 -19.22 7.26 0.37
C ASP A 386 -19.66 7.35 1.85
N THR A 387 -19.92 8.57 2.32
CA THR A 387 -20.33 8.82 3.72
C THR A 387 -21.65 8.16 4.10
N ALA A 388 -22.49 7.74 3.14
CA ALA A 388 -23.77 7.06 3.38
C ALA A 388 -23.59 5.56 3.69
N LEU A 389 -22.37 5.01 3.53
CA LEU A 389 -22.11 3.62 3.91
C LEU A 389 -22.42 3.41 5.39
N SER A 390 -23.43 2.60 5.70
CA SER A 390 -23.94 2.42 7.07
C SER A 390 -23.42 1.14 7.73
N ASP A 391 -23.37 0.04 6.99
CA ASP A 391 -23.09 -1.28 7.55
C ASP A 391 -22.32 -2.16 6.56
N LEU A 392 -21.59 -3.13 7.11
CA LEU A 392 -21.00 -4.23 6.37
C LEU A 392 -22.07 -5.28 5.99
N PRO A 393 -21.82 -6.10 4.97
CA PRO A 393 -22.64 -7.29 4.74
C PRO A 393 -22.73 -8.14 5.99
N ARG A 394 -23.91 -8.75 6.22
CA ARG A 394 -24.08 -9.72 7.30
C ARG A 394 -23.15 -10.90 7.03
N THR A 395 -22.32 -11.23 8.01
CA THR A 395 -21.34 -12.32 7.93
C THR A 395 -21.73 -13.44 8.89
N GLU A 396 -21.50 -14.69 8.44
CA GLU A 396 -21.58 -15.90 9.25
C GLU A 396 -20.20 -16.59 9.19
N THR A 397 -19.52 -16.64 10.31
CA THR A 397 -18.21 -17.31 10.41
C THR A 397 -18.38 -18.78 10.74
N PHE A 398 -17.46 -19.63 10.32
CA PHE A 398 -17.38 -21.03 10.69
C PHE A 398 -15.92 -21.44 10.88
N GLU A 399 -15.71 -22.37 11.80
CA GLU A 399 -14.39 -22.94 12.07
C GLU A 399 -14.54 -24.38 12.57
N ASN A 400 -13.60 -25.24 12.11
CA ASN A 400 -13.39 -26.58 12.62
C ASN A 400 -11.88 -26.89 12.65
N THR A 401 -11.49 -28.12 12.86
CA THR A 401 -10.07 -28.52 12.91
C THR A 401 -9.31 -28.29 11.63
N ALA A 402 -9.96 -28.44 10.47
CA ALA A 402 -9.32 -28.38 9.14
C ALA A 402 -9.56 -27.06 8.42
N GLN A 403 -10.64 -26.34 8.74
CA GLN A 403 -11.12 -25.20 7.97
C GLN A 403 -11.57 -24.04 8.84
N ILE A 404 -11.40 -22.85 8.32
CA ILE A 404 -11.93 -21.60 8.85
C ILE A 404 -12.52 -20.80 7.70
N GLY A 405 -13.58 -20.04 7.92
CA GLY A 405 -14.18 -19.30 6.82
C GLY A 405 -15.30 -18.36 7.20
N VAL A 406 -15.85 -17.73 6.16
CA VAL A 406 -16.94 -16.77 6.28
C VAL A 406 -17.93 -16.92 5.13
N ARG A 407 -19.20 -16.74 5.42
CA ARG A 407 -20.28 -16.62 4.45
C ARG A 407 -20.87 -15.24 4.51
N PHE A 408 -21.16 -14.68 3.35
CA PHE A 408 -21.84 -13.37 3.25
C PHE A 408 -22.56 -13.24 1.90
N THR A 409 -23.49 -12.30 1.82
CA THR A 409 -24.12 -11.89 0.56
C THR A 409 -23.63 -10.50 0.18
N TYR A 410 -23.16 -10.35 -1.05
CA TYR A 410 -22.63 -9.08 -1.56
C TYR A 410 -23.00 -8.92 -3.03
N GLN A 411 -23.50 -7.75 -3.43
CA GLN A 411 -23.99 -7.48 -4.80
C GLN A 411 -24.98 -8.55 -5.31
N GLY A 412 -25.89 -9.00 -4.43
CA GLY A 412 -26.90 -10.01 -4.75
C GLY A 412 -26.38 -11.45 -4.92
N LYS A 413 -25.08 -11.69 -4.70
CA LYS A 413 -24.43 -13.00 -4.80
C LYS A 413 -24.04 -13.49 -3.42
N ARG A 414 -24.27 -14.78 -3.13
CA ARG A 414 -23.80 -15.43 -1.91
C ARG A 414 -22.38 -15.96 -2.11
N TYR A 415 -21.48 -15.55 -1.24
CA TYR A 415 -20.09 -16.04 -1.23
C TYR A 415 -19.83 -16.90 0.00
N ILE A 416 -19.01 -17.94 -0.20
CA ILE A 416 -18.46 -18.78 0.86
C ILE A 416 -16.95 -18.82 0.65
N LEU A 417 -16.22 -18.28 1.61
CA LEU A 417 -14.75 -18.34 1.65
C LEU A 417 -14.34 -19.42 2.64
N THR A 418 -13.59 -20.39 2.18
CA THR A 418 -13.08 -21.49 2.99
C THR A 418 -11.58 -21.55 2.91
N PHE A 419 -10.90 -21.32 4.03
CA PHE A 419 -9.46 -21.40 4.17
C PHE A 419 -9.07 -22.71 4.84
N ASP A 420 -8.14 -23.44 4.23
CA ASP A 420 -7.63 -24.72 4.74
C ASP A 420 -6.57 -24.46 5.81
N LYS A 421 -6.84 -24.82 7.06
CA LYS A 421 -5.93 -24.63 8.19
C LYS A 421 -4.71 -25.55 8.17
N THR A 422 -4.74 -26.62 7.37
CA THR A 422 -3.64 -27.58 7.27
C THR A 422 -2.57 -27.18 6.26
N LYS A 423 -2.82 -26.12 5.49
CA LYS A 423 -1.91 -25.57 4.48
C LYS A 423 -1.37 -24.22 4.89
N SER A 424 -0.23 -23.84 4.32
CA SER A 424 0.33 -22.52 4.52
C SER A 424 -0.48 -21.39 3.85
N TYR A 425 -1.31 -21.71 2.84
CA TYR A 425 -2.26 -20.80 2.19
C TYR A 425 -3.29 -21.58 1.35
N GLY A 426 -4.30 -20.89 0.91
CA GLY A 426 -5.29 -21.38 -0.04
C GLY A 426 -6.72 -21.13 0.41
N CYS A 427 -7.45 -20.37 -0.41
CA CYS A 427 -8.85 -20.10 -0.23
C CYS A 427 -9.68 -20.67 -1.38
N GLN A 428 -10.70 -21.46 -1.03
CA GLN A 428 -11.80 -21.77 -1.94
C GLN A 428 -12.85 -20.67 -1.86
N ILE A 429 -13.19 -20.10 -3.00
CA ILE A 429 -14.19 -19.04 -3.13
C ILE A 429 -15.33 -19.60 -3.95
N GLU A 430 -16.44 -19.94 -3.27
CA GLU A 430 -17.67 -20.37 -3.90
C GLU A 430 -18.61 -19.20 -4.07
N LYS A 431 -19.24 -19.11 -5.23
CA LYS A 431 -20.29 -18.15 -5.57
C LYS A 431 -21.58 -18.89 -5.89
N LYS A 432 -22.67 -18.56 -5.22
CA LYS A 432 -24.02 -19.13 -5.41
C LYS A 432 -25.04 -18.05 -5.71
#